data_4f5b89e4aa7fd4e25481caf24d63f232
#
_entry.id   4f5b89e4aa7fd4e25481caf24d63f232
#
_cell.length_a   1.000
_cell.length_b   1.000
_cell.length_c   1.000
_cell.angle_alpha   90.00
_cell.angle_beta   90.00
_cell.angle_gamma   90.00
#
_symmetry.space_group_name_H-M   'P 1'
#
loop_
_entity.id
_entity.type
_entity.pdbx_description
1 polymer ?
#
loop_
_entity_poly.entity_id
_entity_poly.type
_entity_poly.pdbx_seq_one_letter_code
_entity_poly.pdbx_strand_id
1 'polypeptide(L)'
;SCHDPQRQFQDGLPVGRGVGTGTRRSMPIVGAGYSTWLFWDGRKDSLWAQALGPLEDAVEHGGNRTRYAHLLASNHRKEYETLFGAMPRLEGLPRDAGPHGDAVEKAAWAAMDTRQRDDVSRVFANMGKAIAAYEKSLQHEPSRLDRHVEALVAGRAADPGVLRPDELRGLRLFIGKGQCVTCHNGPLLTDQQFHNTGVPPRDAARPDRGRAAATAKVRGDEFNCLGPFSDARPEQCQELRFMMSDDPALE
;
A
#
# COMPACT_ATOMS: atom_id res chain seq x y z
N SER A 1 -2.32 8.05 -16.28
CA SER A 1 -2.48 6.94 -15.32
C SER A 1 -1.47 7.09 -14.20
N CYS A 2 -1.88 6.87 -12.94
CA CYS A 2 -0.97 6.88 -11.79
C CYS A 2 -0.07 5.64 -11.77
N HIS A 3 -0.50 4.55 -12.41
CA HIS A 3 0.21 3.29 -12.51
C HIS A 3 0.38 2.90 -13.98
N ASP A 4 1.57 3.21 -14.55
CA ASP A 4 1.94 2.87 -15.92
C ASP A 4 2.73 1.55 -15.93
N PRO A 5 2.23 0.47 -16.56
CA PRO A 5 2.91 -0.82 -16.61
C PRO A 5 4.32 -0.75 -17.21
N GLN A 6 4.55 0.16 -18.15
CA GLN A 6 5.87 0.35 -18.79
C GLN A 6 6.91 1.01 -17.86
N ARG A 7 6.46 1.52 -16.69
CA ARG A 7 7.28 2.19 -15.68
C ARG A 7 7.19 1.51 -14.32
N GLN A 8 7.08 0.19 -14.30
CA GLN A 8 6.88 -0.58 -13.07
C GLN A 8 5.64 -0.11 -12.28
N PHE A 9 4.58 0.25 -13.01
CA PHE A 9 3.33 0.75 -12.46
C PHE A 9 3.46 2.03 -11.62
N GLN A 10 4.34 2.95 -12.00
CA GLN A 10 4.38 4.31 -11.49
C GLN A 10 4.20 5.33 -12.62
N ASP A 11 3.84 6.58 -12.30
CA ASP A 11 3.58 7.62 -13.30
C ASP A 11 4.83 8.40 -13.75
N GLY A 12 5.96 8.25 -13.05
CA GLY A 12 7.19 8.98 -13.31
C GLY A 12 7.14 10.47 -12.94
N LEU A 13 6.07 10.94 -12.30
CA LEU A 13 5.90 12.33 -11.89
C LEU A 13 6.47 12.58 -10.47
N PRO A 14 6.88 13.81 -10.13
CA PRO A 14 7.36 14.13 -8.79
C PRO A 14 6.25 14.09 -7.73
N VAL A 15 4.99 14.27 -8.12
CA VAL A 15 3.79 14.11 -7.30
C VAL A 15 2.68 13.48 -8.12
N GLY A 16 1.88 12.61 -7.51
CA GLY A 16 0.76 11.94 -8.19
C GLY A 16 -0.30 12.94 -8.66
N ARG A 17 -0.92 12.65 -9.81
CA ARG A 17 -2.01 13.44 -10.40
C ARG A 17 -3.20 12.54 -10.69
N GLY A 18 -4.27 12.77 -9.94
CA GLY A 18 -5.58 12.15 -10.13
C GLY A 18 -6.63 13.20 -10.51
N VAL A 19 -7.74 13.25 -9.80
CA VAL A 19 -8.74 14.33 -9.88
C VAL A 19 -8.11 15.67 -9.47
N GLY A 20 -7.20 15.62 -8.50
CA GLY A 20 -6.37 16.74 -8.08
C GLY A 20 -4.87 16.40 -8.13
N THR A 21 -4.08 17.18 -7.40
CA THR A 21 -2.63 16.97 -7.27
C THR A 21 -2.30 16.53 -5.86
N GLY A 22 -1.68 15.36 -5.74
CA GLY A 22 -1.19 14.82 -4.48
C GLY A 22 0.04 15.56 -3.95
N THR A 23 0.43 15.23 -2.74
CA THR A 23 1.61 15.81 -2.08
C THR A 23 2.86 14.96 -2.24
N ARG A 24 2.71 13.71 -2.65
CA ARG A 24 3.79 12.72 -2.81
C ARG A 24 3.69 12.02 -4.16
N ARG A 25 4.78 11.41 -4.58
CA ARG A 25 4.88 10.61 -5.80
C ARG A 25 4.07 9.33 -5.68
N SER A 26 3.48 8.87 -6.79
CA SER A 26 2.91 7.53 -6.90
C SER A 26 3.99 6.47 -6.70
N MET A 27 3.72 5.45 -5.88
CA MET A 27 4.65 4.35 -5.63
C MET A 27 4.55 3.30 -6.74
N PRO A 28 5.66 2.61 -7.08
CA PRO A 28 5.57 1.40 -7.88
C PRO A 28 4.81 0.32 -7.12
N ILE A 29 4.05 -0.53 -7.83
CA ILE A 29 3.33 -1.64 -7.21
C ILE A 29 3.97 -3.00 -7.46
N VAL A 30 4.96 -3.09 -8.37
CA VAL A 30 5.75 -4.30 -8.56
C VAL A 30 6.54 -4.59 -7.28
N GLY A 31 6.38 -5.78 -6.73
CA GLY A 31 7.02 -6.17 -5.46
C GLY A 31 6.36 -5.59 -4.19
N ALA A 32 5.28 -4.79 -4.30
CA ALA A 32 4.60 -4.20 -3.15
C ALA A 32 4.08 -5.26 -2.15
N GLY A 33 3.82 -6.49 -2.62
CA GLY A 33 3.42 -7.61 -1.77
C GLY A 33 4.42 -8.02 -0.68
N TYR A 34 5.67 -7.57 -0.76
CA TYR A 34 6.70 -7.82 0.25
C TYR A 34 6.81 -6.72 1.31
N SER A 35 6.09 -5.60 1.15
CA SER A 35 6.16 -4.48 2.07
C SER A 35 5.26 -4.71 3.28
N THR A 36 5.79 -4.54 4.49
CA THR A 36 5.02 -4.60 5.75
C THR A 36 4.11 -3.39 5.87
N TRP A 37 4.61 -2.23 5.48
CA TRP A 37 3.90 -0.95 5.54
C TRP A 37 3.79 -0.35 4.15
N LEU A 38 2.63 0.15 3.82
CA LEU A 38 2.31 0.69 2.49
C LEU A 38 2.16 2.22 2.53
N PHE A 39 2.35 2.85 1.37
CA PHE A 39 2.61 4.27 1.17
C PHE A 39 3.96 4.74 1.75
N TRP A 40 4.45 5.90 1.30
CA TRP A 40 5.72 6.48 1.74
C TRP A 40 5.81 6.75 3.24
N ASP A 41 4.68 6.89 3.91
CA ASP A 41 4.57 7.14 5.35
C ASP A 41 4.10 5.90 6.13
N GLY A 42 3.82 4.79 5.46
CA GLY A 42 3.36 3.57 6.10
C GLY A 42 1.97 3.69 6.76
N ARG A 43 1.08 4.52 6.19
CA ARG A 43 -0.26 4.75 6.73
C ARG A 43 -1.25 3.60 6.49
N LYS A 44 -0.81 2.50 5.89
CA LYS A 44 -1.57 1.25 5.72
C LYS A 44 -0.68 0.06 6.05
N ASP A 45 -1.25 -0.96 6.65
CA ASP A 45 -0.58 -2.16 7.17
C ASP A 45 -0.81 -3.41 6.32
N SER A 46 -1.52 -3.28 5.22
CA SER A 46 -1.80 -4.39 4.33
C SER A 46 -2.07 -3.91 2.91
N LEU A 47 -1.73 -4.74 1.93
CA LEU A 47 -1.87 -4.40 0.52
C LEU A 47 -3.33 -4.15 0.15
N TRP A 48 -4.27 -4.92 0.72
CA TRP A 48 -5.69 -4.73 0.44
C TRP A 48 -6.24 -3.42 1.04
N ALA A 49 -5.78 -3.02 2.22
CA ALA A 49 -6.15 -1.74 2.81
C ALA A 49 -5.54 -0.56 2.04
N GLN A 50 -4.31 -0.74 1.52
CA GLN A 50 -3.66 0.25 0.69
C GLN A 50 -4.44 0.51 -0.60
N ALA A 51 -4.88 -0.55 -1.31
CA ALA A 51 -5.63 -0.44 -2.55
C ALA A 51 -6.91 0.40 -2.42
N LEU A 52 -7.53 0.42 -1.25
CA LEU A 52 -8.75 1.20 -0.97
C LEU A 52 -8.48 2.70 -0.79
N GLY A 53 -7.29 3.07 -0.32
CA GLY A 53 -6.97 4.47 -0.01
C GLY A 53 -7.16 5.41 -1.19
N PRO A 54 -6.50 5.19 -2.34
CA PRO A 54 -6.63 6.03 -3.52
C PRO A 54 -8.06 6.16 -4.06
N LEU A 55 -8.88 5.15 -3.87
CA LEU A 55 -10.24 5.10 -4.40
C LEU A 55 -11.17 6.11 -3.72
N GLU A 56 -11.02 6.34 -2.41
CA GLU A 56 -11.79 7.32 -1.65
C GLU A 56 -11.04 8.65 -1.42
N ASP A 57 -9.77 8.76 -1.83
CA ASP A 57 -9.02 10.01 -1.68
C ASP A 57 -9.50 11.06 -2.68
N ALA A 58 -9.86 12.25 -2.16
CA ALA A 58 -10.48 13.34 -2.92
C ALA A 58 -9.59 13.92 -4.03
N VAL A 59 -8.25 13.76 -3.93
CA VAL A 59 -7.31 14.25 -4.95
C VAL A 59 -6.80 13.13 -5.86
N GLU A 60 -7.05 11.86 -5.53
CA GLU A 60 -6.67 10.71 -6.35
C GLU A 60 -7.84 10.27 -7.23
N HIS A 61 -8.73 9.37 -6.80
CA HIS A 61 -9.90 8.95 -7.57
C HIS A 61 -11.15 9.78 -7.27
N GLY A 62 -11.28 10.33 -6.07
CA GLY A 62 -12.45 11.10 -5.65
C GLY A 62 -13.75 10.29 -5.69
N GLY A 63 -13.67 8.98 -5.47
CA GLY A 63 -14.82 8.09 -5.44
C GLY A 63 -15.33 7.85 -4.03
N ASN A 64 -16.33 6.98 -3.91
CA ASN A 64 -16.88 6.55 -2.64
C ASN A 64 -17.27 5.07 -2.67
N ARG A 65 -17.31 4.43 -1.51
CA ARG A 65 -17.51 2.98 -1.41
C ARG A 65 -18.85 2.47 -1.89
N THR A 66 -19.93 3.24 -1.79
CA THR A 66 -21.23 2.84 -2.34
C THR A 66 -21.21 2.84 -3.87
N ARG A 67 -20.60 3.84 -4.50
CA ARG A 67 -20.41 3.86 -5.96
C ARG A 67 -19.66 2.62 -6.45
N TYR A 68 -18.57 2.24 -5.76
CA TYR A 68 -17.81 1.04 -6.12
C TYR A 68 -18.60 -0.24 -5.87
N ALA A 69 -19.37 -0.33 -4.78
CA ALA A 69 -20.24 -1.48 -4.53
C ALA A 69 -21.29 -1.65 -5.64
N HIS A 70 -21.97 -0.56 -6.06
CA HIS A 70 -22.90 -0.60 -7.18
C HIS A 70 -22.23 -0.95 -8.51
N LEU A 71 -21.00 -0.46 -8.76
CA LEU A 71 -20.22 -0.80 -9.95
C LEU A 71 -19.91 -2.29 -10.00
N LEU A 72 -19.45 -2.87 -8.89
CA LEU A 72 -19.19 -4.31 -8.78
C LEU A 72 -20.47 -5.13 -8.97
N ALA A 73 -21.57 -4.70 -8.34
CA ALA A 73 -22.87 -5.38 -8.49
C ALA A 73 -23.40 -5.36 -9.92
N SER A 74 -23.13 -4.28 -10.67
CA SER A 74 -23.61 -4.14 -12.05
C SER A 74 -22.74 -4.88 -13.06
N ASN A 75 -21.41 -4.85 -12.88
CA ASN A 75 -20.48 -5.28 -13.93
C ASN A 75 -19.73 -6.58 -13.59
N HIS A 76 -19.60 -6.93 -12.31
CA HIS A 76 -18.75 -8.01 -11.82
C HIS A 76 -19.41 -8.88 -10.74
N ARG A 77 -20.76 -8.90 -10.70
CA ARG A 77 -21.50 -9.67 -9.68
C ARG A 77 -21.09 -11.15 -9.65
N LYS A 78 -21.03 -11.79 -10.81
CA LYS A 78 -20.74 -13.22 -10.92
C LYS A 78 -19.34 -13.56 -10.41
N GLU A 79 -18.36 -12.76 -10.81
CA GLU A 79 -16.96 -12.90 -10.36
C GLU A 79 -16.85 -12.66 -8.85
N TYR A 80 -17.51 -11.61 -8.36
CA TYR A 80 -17.55 -11.32 -6.93
C TYR A 80 -18.15 -12.47 -6.14
N GLU A 81 -19.33 -12.95 -6.53
CA GLU A 81 -20.04 -14.03 -5.81
C GLU A 81 -19.27 -15.36 -5.85
N THR A 82 -18.50 -15.60 -6.90
CA THR A 82 -17.62 -16.78 -6.99
C THR A 82 -16.49 -16.74 -5.96
N LEU A 83 -15.96 -15.55 -5.67
CA LEU A 83 -14.80 -15.38 -4.79
C LEU A 83 -15.19 -15.15 -3.33
N PHE A 84 -16.25 -14.38 -3.09
CA PHE A 84 -16.57 -13.83 -1.78
C PHE A 84 -17.94 -14.26 -1.24
N GLY A 85 -18.68 -15.07 -1.99
CA GLY A 85 -20.05 -15.45 -1.64
C GLY A 85 -21.07 -14.40 -2.09
N ALA A 86 -22.31 -14.60 -1.67
CA ALA A 86 -23.45 -13.81 -2.13
C ALA A 86 -23.25 -12.30 -1.94
N MET A 87 -23.48 -11.54 -2.99
CA MET A 87 -23.46 -10.05 -2.95
C MET A 87 -24.60 -9.55 -2.06
N PRO A 88 -24.33 -8.64 -1.10
CA PRO A 88 -25.39 -8.02 -0.31
C PRO A 88 -26.41 -7.27 -1.19
N ARG A 89 -27.60 -7.05 -0.65
CA ARG A 89 -28.62 -6.26 -1.32
C ARG A 89 -28.24 -4.80 -1.28
N LEU A 90 -28.08 -4.20 -2.46
CA LEU A 90 -27.74 -2.78 -2.62
C LEU A 90 -28.91 -1.96 -3.14
N GLU A 91 -30.06 -2.60 -3.43
CA GLU A 91 -31.27 -1.92 -3.90
C GLU A 91 -31.77 -0.93 -2.84
N GLY A 92 -32.06 0.29 -3.26
CA GLY A 92 -32.52 1.36 -2.37
C GLY A 92 -31.42 2.09 -1.61
N LEU A 93 -30.17 1.64 -1.70
CA LEU A 93 -29.04 2.38 -1.13
C LEU A 93 -28.68 3.59 -2.01
N PRO A 94 -28.16 4.67 -1.41
CA PRO A 94 -27.63 5.80 -2.17
C PRO A 94 -26.64 5.33 -3.23
N ARG A 95 -26.68 5.95 -4.39
CA ARG A 95 -25.69 5.65 -5.45
C ARG A 95 -24.30 6.14 -5.09
N ASP A 96 -24.25 7.28 -4.40
CA ASP A 96 -23.04 7.96 -3.97
C ASP A 96 -23.14 8.28 -2.49
N ALA A 97 -22.39 7.54 -1.68
CA ALA A 97 -22.25 7.75 -0.25
C ALA A 97 -20.93 7.16 0.25
N GLY A 98 -20.32 7.82 1.23
CA GLY A 98 -19.09 7.37 1.84
C GLY A 98 -18.64 8.26 2.98
N PRO A 99 -17.85 7.76 3.94
CA PRO A 99 -17.41 8.52 5.10
C PRO A 99 -16.37 9.61 4.77
N HIS A 100 -15.74 9.52 3.60
CA HIS A 100 -14.65 10.41 3.16
C HIS A 100 -15.02 11.36 2.03
N GLY A 101 -16.23 11.23 1.47
CA GLY A 101 -16.75 12.05 0.40
C GLY A 101 -17.03 13.53 0.77
N ASP A 102 -17.71 14.22 -0.10
CA ASP A 102 -18.19 15.59 0.16
C ASP A 102 -19.31 15.61 1.25
N ALA A 103 -19.87 16.78 1.52
CA ALA A 103 -20.91 16.94 2.54
C ALA A 103 -22.18 16.15 2.21
N VAL A 104 -22.55 16.04 0.93
CA VAL A 104 -23.74 15.31 0.48
C VAL A 104 -23.53 13.80 0.62
N GLU A 105 -22.40 13.30 0.16
CA GLU A 105 -22.01 11.89 0.26
C GLU A 105 -21.91 11.43 1.73
N LYS A 106 -21.32 12.27 2.60
CA LYS A 106 -21.25 12.00 4.05
C LYS A 106 -22.63 11.99 4.71
N ALA A 107 -23.51 12.90 4.35
CA ALA A 107 -24.87 12.93 4.87
C ALA A 107 -25.68 11.70 4.41
N ALA A 108 -25.55 11.30 3.15
CA ALA A 108 -26.17 10.10 2.61
C ALA A 108 -25.63 8.84 3.32
N TRP A 109 -24.32 8.77 3.58
CA TRP A 109 -23.69 7.69 4.34
C TRP A 109 -24.20 7.61 5.78
N ALA A 110 -24.30 8.76 6.46
CA ALA A 110 -24.79 8.83 7.83
C ALA A 110 -26.28 8.43 7.95
N ALA A 111 -27.07 8.65 6.91
CA ALA A 111 -28.48 8.26 6.85
C ALA A 111 -28.70 6.74 6.68
N MET A 112 -27.69 5.99 6.22
CA MET A 112 -27.74 4.53 6.14
C MET A 112 -27.68 3.91 7.53
N ASP A 113 -28.39 2.78 7.73
CA ASP A 113 -28.26 2.01 8.94
C ASP A 113 -26.89 1.28 9.04
N THR A 114 -26.57 0.77 10.23
CA THR A 114 -25.28 0.11 10.49
C THR A 114 -25.05 -1.08 9.57
N ARG A 115 -26.07 -1.92 9.37
CA ARG A 115 -25.95 -3.10 8.51
C ARG A 115 -25.68 -2.72 7.06
N GLN A 116 -26.37 -1.72 6.55
CA GLN A 116 -26.16 -1.22 5.19
C GLN A 116 -24.74 -0.71 4.99
N ARG A 117 -24.22 0.06 5.96
CA ARG A 117 -22.82 0.54 5.94
C ARG A 117 -21.82 -0.61 6.02
N ASP A 118 -22.05 -1.61 6.87
CA ASP A 118 -21.18 -2.78 6.98
C ASP A 118 -21.19 -3.62 5.71
N ASP A 119 -22.36 -3.83 5.11
CA ASP A 119 -22.50 -4.55 3.84
C ASP A 119 -21.71 -3.87 2.71
N VAL A 120 -21.86 -2.55 2.56
CA VAL A 120 -21.12 -1.75 1.57
C VAL A 120 -19.62 -1.76 1.86
N SER A 121 -19.21 -1.57 3.12
CA SER A 121 -17.80 -1.59 3.53
C SER A 121 -17.16 -2.96 3.29
N ARG A 122 -17.92 -4.05 3.47
CA ARG A 122 -17.46 -5.41 3.17
C ARG A 122 -17.24 -5.62 1.67
N VAL A 123 -18.17 -5.15 0.83
CA VAL A 123 -17.98 -5.22 -0.64
C VAL A 123 -16.74 -4.43 -1.05
N PHE A 124 -16.55 -3.26 -0.49
CA PHE A 124 -15.39 -2.40 -0.75
C PHE A 124 -14.09 -3.06 -0.28
N ALA A 125 -14.06 -3.64 0.93
CA ALA A 125 -12.92 -4.40 1.44
C ALA A 125 -12.56 -5.58 0.53
N ASN A 126 -13.55 -6.33 0.07
CA ASN A 126 -13.35 -7.45 -0.85
C ASN A 126 -12.76 -7.01 -2.20
N MET A 127 -13.16 -5.83 -2.70
CA MET A 127 -12.52 -5.23 -3.88
C MET A 127 -11.02 -4.97 -3.63
N GLY A 128 -10.66 -4.41 -2.48
CA GLY A 128 -9.26 -4.23 -2.09
C GLY A 128 -8.50 -5.55 -2.01
N LYS A 129 -9.12 -6.61 -1.46
CA LYS A 129 -8.52 -7.96 -1.41
C LYS A 129 -8.28 -8.55 -2.80
N ALA A 130 -9.20 -8.34 -3.74
CA ALA A 130 -9.02 -8.76 -5.13
C ALA A 130 -7.87 -8.03 -5.82
N ILE A 131 -7.78 -6.69 -5.62
CA ILE A 131 -6.66 -5.88 -6.13
C ILE A 131 -5.33 -6.36 -5.51
N ALA A 132 -5.27 -6.57 -4.19
CA ALA A 132 -4.09 -7.07 -3.50
C ALA A 132 -3.64 -8.46 -4.01
N ALA A 133 -4.57 -9.33 -4.35
CA ALA A 133 -4.25 -10.64 -4.94
C ALA A 133 -3.57 -10.48 -6.31
N TYR A 134 -4.05 -9.56 -7.14
CA TYR A 134 -3.41 -9.20 -8.40
C TYR A 134 -2.02 -8.59 -8.18
N GLU A 135 -1.89 -7.62 -7.29
CA GLU A 135 -0.61 -6.94 -7.01
C GLU A 135 0.46 -7.90 -6.51
N LYS A 136 0.10 -8.91 -5.70
CA LYS A 136 1.01 -9.98 -5.26
C LYS A 136 1.57 -10.80 -6.42
N SER A 137 0.90 -10.86 -7.56
CA SER A 137 1.40 -11.55 -8.75
C SER A 137 2.45 -10.74 -9.53
N LEU A 138 2.56 -9.43 -9.25
CA LEU A 138 3.50 -8.54 -9.90
C LEU A 138 4.88 -8.65 -9.23
N GLN A 139 5.73 -9.47 -9.82
CA GLN A 139 7.07 -9.76 -9.31
C GLN A 139 8.14 -9.11 -10.19
N HIS A 140 9.28 -8.76 -9.59
CA HIS A 140 10.47 -8.38 -10.34
C HIS A 140 11.14 -9.61 -10.93
N GLU A 141 11.60 -9.48 -12.18
CA GLU A 141 12.53 -10.45 -12.73
C GLU A 141 13.90 -10.34 -12.03
N PRO A 142 14.66 -11.45 -11.93
CA PRO A 142 15.98 -11.43 -11.33
C PRO A 142 16.90 -10.40 -12.01
N SER A 143 17.44 -9.49 -11.23
CA SER A 143 18.36 -8.46 -11.67
C SER A 143 19.75 -9.03 -12.01
N ARG A 144 20.63 -8.21 -12.58
CA ARG A 144 22.05 -8.59 -12.75
C ARG A 144 22.74 -8.80 -11.40
N LEU A 145 22.36 -8.04 -10.37
CA LEU A 145 22.88 -8.21 -9.03
C LEU A 145 22.45 -9.56 -8.44
N ASP A 146 21.18 -9.93 -8.61
CA ASP A 146 20.68 -11.23 -8.12
C ASP A 146 21.45 -12.39 -8.75
N ARG A 147 21.64 -12.39 -10.06
CA ARG A 147 22.44 -13.41 -10.76
C ARG A 147 23.89 -13.46 -10.28
N HIS A 148 24.49 -12.31 -9.98
CA HIS A 148 25.85 -12.25 -9.45
C HIS A 148 25.92 -12.87 -8.03
N VAL A 149 25.01 -12.48 -7.15
CA VAL A 149 24.92 -12.99 -5.77
C VAL A 149 24.63 -14.49 -5.76
N GLU A 150 23.67 -14.93 -6.58
CA GLU A 150 23.29 -16.34 -6.70
C GLU A 150 24.48 -17.22 -7.13
N ALA A 151 25.30 -16.76 -8.09
CA ALA A 151 26.51 -17.47 -8.48
C ALA A 151 27.50 -17.61 -7.31
N LEU A 152 27.72 -16.54 -6.55
CA LEU A 152 28.61 -16.56 -5.39
C LEU A 152 28.09 -17.48 -4.27
N VAL A 153 26.80 -17.42 -3.96
CA VAL A 153 26.17 -18.30 -2.95
C VAL A 153 26.26 -19.76 -3.35
N ALA A 154 26.17 -20.06 -4.65
CA ALA A 154 26.34 -21.41 -5.18
C ALA A 154 27.82 -21.86 -5.29
N GLY A 155 28.78 -21.09 -4.78
CA GLY A 155 30.21 -21.39 -4.86
C GLY A 155 30.78 -21.35 -6.29
N ARG A 156 30.07 -20.72 -7.24
CA ARG A 156 30.51 -20.57 -8.62
C ARG A 156 31.20 -19.22 -8.81
N ALA A 157 32.15 -19.14 -9.72
CA ALA A 157 32.65 -17.85 -10.16
C ALA A 157 31.50 -17.08 -10.84
N ALA A 158 31.28 -15.83 -10.41
CA ALA A 158 30.34 -14.98 -11.12
C ALA A 158 30.84 -14.71 -12.54
N ASP A 159 29.95 -14.80 -13.52
CA ASP A 159 30.27 -14.46 -14.91
C ASP A 159 30.81 -13.01 -14.97
N PRO A 160 32.01 -12.78 -15.50
CA PRO A 160 32.62 -11.46 -15.59
C PRO A 160 31.78 -10.41 -16.33
N GLY A 161 30.86 -10.86 -17.19
CA GLY A 161 29.95 -9.98 -17.94
C GLY A 161 28.70 -9.55 -17.17
N VAL A 162 28.38 -10.16 -16.04
CA VAL A 162 27.13 -9.87 -15.29
C VAL A 162 27.18 -8.47 -14.64
N LEU A 163 28.28 -8.15 -13.95
CA LEU A 163 28.53 -6.81 -13.41
C LEU A 163 29.81 -6.22 -13.99
N ARG A 164 29.74 -4.97 -14.43
CA ARG A 164 30.92 -4.25 -14.92
C ARG A 164 31.89 -3.92 -13.77
N PRO A 165 33.17 -3.66 -14.07
CA PRO A 165 34.16 -3.30 -13.04
C PRO A 165 33.79 -2.09 -12.19
N ASP A 166 33.11 -1.09 -12.76
CA ASP A 166 32.63 0.10 -12.03
C ASP A 166 31.46 -0.24 -11.11
N GLU A 167 30.56 -1.13 -11.52
CA GLU A 167 29.44 -1.63 -10.68
C GLU A 167 29.98 -2.46 -9.51
N LEU A 168 30.99 -3.29 -9.72
CA LEU A 168 31.66 -4.03 -8.63
C LEU A 168 32.36 -3.09 -7.65
N ARG A 169 32.99 -2.01 -8.12
CA ARG A 169 33.52 -0.98 -7.21
C ARG A 169 32.42 -0.29 -6.42
N GLY A 170 31.29 0.03 -7.07
CA GLY A 170 30.10 0.57 -6.41
C GLY A 170 29.54 -0.36 -5.34
N LEU A 171 29.43 -1.66 -5.66
CA LEU A 171 28.96 -2.67 -4.70
C LEU A 171 29.87 -2.76 -3.48
N ARG A 172 31.21 -2.72 -3.68
CA ARG A 172 32.17 -2.69 -2.56
C ARG A 172 32.04 -1.44 -1.69
N LEU A 173 31.74 -0.29 -2.28
CA LEU A 173 31.45 0.93 -1.51
C LEU A 173 30.14 0.79 -0.74
N PHE A 174 29.11 0.24 -1.38
CA PHE A 174 27.78 0.04 -0.79
C PHE A 174 27.82 -0.84 0.46
N ILE A 175 28.51 -1.97 0.39
CA ILE A 175 28.64 -2.91 1.54
C ILE A 175 29.77 -2.54 2.52
N GLY A 176 30.71 -1.69 2.10
CA GLY A 176 31.89 -1.30 2.89
C GLY A 176 31.81 0.13 3.38
N LYS A 177 32.73 1.00 2.89
CA LYS A 177 32.89 2.38 3.38
C LYS A 177 31.62 3.24 3.34
N GLY A 178 30.74 3.00 2.37
CA GLY A 178 29.49 3.77 2.23
C GLY A 178 28.45 3.42 3.28
N GLN A 179 28.57 2.24 3.92
CA GLN A 179 27.65 1.74 4.95
C GLN A 179 26.18 1.73 4.54
N CYS A 180 25.90 1.77 3.22
CA CYS A 180 24.51 1.81 2.72
C CYS A 180 23.75 0.53 3.11
N VAL A 181 24.44 -0.61 3.20
CA VAL A 181 23.90 -1.90 3.61
C VAL A 181 23.35 -1.90 5.04
N THR A 182 23.65 -0.91 5.86
CA THR A 182 23.09 -0.79 7.22
C THR A 182 21.57 -0.71 7.20
N CYS A 183 20.99 0.04 6.24
CA CYS A 183 19.54 0.14 6.01
C CYS A 183 19.11 -0.62 4.74
N HIS A 184 19.98 -0.63 3.71
CA HIS A 184 19.68 -1.28 2.43
C HIS A 184 20.24 -2.71 2.38
N ASN A 185 19.66 -3.61 3.18
CA ASN A 185 20.08 -5.00 3.32
C ASN A 185 19.02 -6.00 2.84
N GLY A 186 19.36 -7.27 2.88
CA GLY A 186 18.47 -8.35 2.46
C GLY A 186 18.16 -8.39 0.96
N PRO A 187 17.32 -9.32 0.52
CA PRO A 187 17.03 -9.53 -0.89
C PRO A 187 16.32 -8.34 -1.56
N LEU A 188 15.58 -7.55 -0.80
CA LEU A 188 14.84 -6.38 -1.27
C LEU A 188 15.63 -5.07 -1.08
N LEU A 189 16.86 -5.13 -0.57
CA LEU A 189 17.71 -3.97 -0.26
C LEU A 189 17.01 -2.94 0.64
N THR A 190 16.27 -3.44 1.64
CA THR A 190 15.59 -2.62 2.65
C THR A 190 15.45 -3.41 3.95
N ASP A 191 15.56 -2.75 5.07
CA ASP A 191 15.25 -3.28 6.40
C ASP A 191 13.76 -3.13 6.77
N GLN A 192 12.93 -2.62 5.85
CA GLN A 192 11.50 -2.36 6.03
C GLN A 192 11.17 -1.34 7.15
N GLN A 193 12.15 -0.53 7.56
CA GLN A 193 11.99 0.46 8.62
C GLN A 193 11.90 1.89 8.08
N PHE A 194 11.48 2.81 8.93
CA PHE A 194 11.40 4.23 8.62
C PHE A 194 12.56 4.97 9.29
N HIS A 195 13.41 5.60 8.49
CA HIS A 195 14.58 6.33 8.95
C HIS A 195 14.46 7.83 8.67
N ASN A 196 14.84 8.64 9.65
CA ASN A 196 15.00 10.07 9.42
C ASN A 196 16.36 10.31 8.74
N THR A 197 16.32 10.56 7.44
CA THR A 197 17.52 10.78 6.63
C THR A 197 17.96 12.26 6.59
N GLY A 198 17.32 13.13 7.37
CA GLY A 198 17.68 14.55 7.46
C GLY A 198 17.31 15.39 6.22
N VAL A 199 16.46 14.87 5.33
CA VAL A 199 15.99 15.63 4.16
C VAL A 199 15.15 16.82 4.65
N PRO A 200 15.50 18.07 4.27
CA PRO A 200 14.76 19.24 4.74
C PRO A 200 13.34 19.25 4.15
N PRO A 201 12.36 19.78 4.91
CA PRO A 201 11.00 19.89 4.40
C PRO A 201 10.93 20.87 3.23
N ARG A 202 10.09 20.55 2.25
CA ARG A 202 9.83 21.42 1.08
C ARG A 202 9.21 22.77 1.51
N ASP A 203 8.36 22.74 2.53
CA ASP A 203 7.75 23.91 3.17
C ASP A 203 8.05 23.84 4.67
N ALA A 204 8.91 24.72 5.15
CA ALA A 204 9.32 24.76 6.56
C ALA A 204 8.15 25.08 7.52
N ALA A 205 7.13 25.80 7.04
CA ALA A 205 5.94 26.12 7.84
C ALA A 205 4.98 24.94 7.97
N ARG A 206 5.06 23.98 7.04
CA ARG A 206 4.21 22.79 7.01
C ARG A 206 5.04 21.54 6.71
N PRO A 207 5.91 21.12 7.63
CA PRO A 207 6.77 19.95 7.42
C PRO A 207 5.93 18.68 7.28
N ASP A 208 6.31 17.84 6.32
CA ASP A 208 5.76 16.48 6.22
C ASP A 208 6.28 15.66 7.43
N ARG A 209 5.38 15.26 8.30
CA ARG A 209 5.72 14.49 9.51
C ARG A 209 5.88 12.98 9.25
N GLY A 210 5.69 12.54 8.01
CA GLY A 210 5.93 11.17 7.59
C GLY A 210 5.28 10.13 8.50
N ARG A 211 6.08 9.16 8.95
CA ARG A 211 5.63 8.06 9.81
C ARG A 211 4.96 8.53 11.10
N ALA A 212 5.46 9.58 11.74
CA ALA A 212 4.87 10.09 12.98
C ALA A 212 3.40 10.54 12.84
N ALA A 213 3.01 11.04 11.65
CA ALA A 213 1.61 11.37 11.37
C ALA A 213 0.80 10.15 10.89
N ALA A 214 1.46 9.14 10.36
CA ALA A 214 0.81 7.97 9.78
C ALA A 214 0.37 6.94 10.82
N THR A 215 1.02 6.85 11.96
CA THR A 215 0.69 5.87 13.03
C THR A 215 -0.75 5.99 13.49
N ALA A 216 -1.22 7.22 13.77
CA ALA A 216 -2.61 7.45 14.15
C ALA A 216 -3.61 7.04 13.06
N LYS A 217 -3.23 7.20 11.78
CA LYS A 217 -4.07 6.80 10.64
C LYS A 217 -4.23 5.28 10.56
N VAL A 218 -3.15 4.52 10.73
CA VAL A 218 -3.20 3.06 10.73
C VAL A 218 -4.02 2.55 11.92
N ARG A 219 -3.78 3.10 13.11
CA ARG A 219 -4.49 2.70 14.34
C ARG A 219 -5.99 2.92 14.23
N GLY A 220 -6.43 4.02 13.62
CA GLY A 220 -7.84 4.37 13.46
C GLY A 220 -8.51 3.84 12.19
N ASP A 221 -7.81 3.07 11.36
CA ASP A 221 -8.35 2.58 10.10
C ASP A 221 -9.23 1.33 10.31
N GLU A 222 -10.49 1.39 9.91
CA GLU A 222 -11.40 0.23 9.95
C GLU A 222 -10.95 -0.94 9.04
N PHE A 223 -10.10 -0.64 8.05
CA PHE A 223 -9.53 -1.64 7.14
C PHE A 223 -8.12 -2.10 7.53
N ASN A 224 -7.67 -1.84 8.74
CA ASN A 224 -6.40 -2.37 9.20
C ASN A 224 -6.47 -3.88 9.52
N CYS A 225 -5.32 -4.49 9.78
CA CYS A 225 -5.20 -5.92 10.04
C CYS A 225 -6.08 -6.42 11.21
N LEU A 226 -6.33 -5.58 12.22
CA LEU A 226 -7.19 -5.90 13.37
C LEU A 226 -8.65 -5.45 13.16
N GLY A 227 -8.95 -4.81 12.04
CA GLY A 227 -10.28 -4.27 11.73
C GLY A 227 -11.32 -5.35 11.39
N PRO A 228 -12.61 -4.98 11.39
CA PRO A 228 -13.72 -5.93 11.23
C PRO A 228 -13.81 -6.58 9.85
N PHE A 229 -13.08 -6.08 8.87
CA PHE A 229 -13.07 -6.58 7.49
C PHE A 229 -11.83 -7.40 7.16
N SER A 230 -10.90 -7.56 8.11
CA SER A 230 -9.69 -8.36 7.95
C SER A 230 -10.02 -9.86 7.98
N ASP A 231 -9.30 -10.64 7.16
CA ASP A 231 -9.33 -12.11 7.21
C ASP A 231 -8.18 -12.66 8.07
N ALA A 232 -7.29 -11.77 8.56
CA ALA A 232 -6.18 -12.16 9.41
C ALA A 232 -6.65 -12.46 10.83
N ARG A 233 -6.04 -13.46 11.44
CA ARG A 233 -6.18 -13.68 12.89
C ARG A 233 -5.33 -12.65 13.64
N PRO A 234 -5.71 -12.22 14.85
CA PRO A 234 -4.96 -11.21 15.63
C PRO A 234 -3.47 -11.55 15.79
N GLU A 235 -3.10 -12.83 15.86
CA GLU A 235 -1.71 -13.28 15.98
C GLU A 235 -0.88 -13.00 14.72
N GLN A 236 -1.52 -12.79 13.59
CA GLN A 236 -0.88 -12.44 12.32
C GLN A 236 -0.66 -10.92 12.15
N CYS A 237 -1.22 -10.11 13.05
CA CYS A 237 -1.16 -8.65 13.04
C CYS A 237 -0.15 -8.10 14.06
N GLN A 238 1.00 -8.75 14.22
CA GLN A 238 1.97 -8.46 15.28
C GLN A 238 2.46 -7.01 15.27
N GLU A 239 2.81 -6.47 14.10
CA GLU A 239 3.30 -5.11 13.95
C GLU A 239 2.25 -4.07 14.40
N LEU A 240 0.99 -4.27 14.02
CA LEU A 240 -0.09 -3.38 14.43
C LEU A 240 -0.41 -3.55 15.93
N ARG A 241 -0.40 -4.77 16.45
CA ARG A 241 -0.58 -5.04 17.89
C ARG A 241 0.50 -4.36 18.72
N PHE A 242 1.75 -4.44 18.29
CA PHE A 242 2.86 -3.73 18.92
C PHE A 242 2.63 -2.22 18.93
N MET A 243 2.25 -1.65 17.78
CA MET A 243 1.93 -0.22 17.66
C MET A 243 0.74 0.22 18.53
N MET A 244 -0.21 -0.70 18.82
CA MET A 244 -1.38 -0.43 19.65
C MET A 244 -1.17 -0.75 21.13
N SER A 245 -0.01 -1.32 21.50
CA SER A 245 0.34 -1.59 22.88
C SER A 245 0.60 -0.27 23.62
N ASP A 246 0.00 -0.16 24.81
CA ASP A 246 0.28 0.93 25.76
C ASP A 246 1.38 0.52 26.76
N ASP A 247 2.14 -0.53 26.47
CA ASP A 247 3.22 -1.03 27.32
C ASP A 247 4.43 -0.07 27.26
N PRO A 248 4.73 0.66 28.36
CA PRO A 248 5.82 1.62 28.38
C PRO A 248 7.22 0.99 28.26
N ALA A 249 7.34 -0.34 28.34
CA ALA A 249 8.60 -1.05 28.09
C ALA A 249 8.89 -1.21 26.59
N LEU A 250 7.95 -0.80 25.70
CA LEU A 250 8.05 -0.90 24.25
C LEU A 250 8.24 0.49 23.58
N GLU A 251 8.32 1.56 24.35
CA GLU A 251 8.74 2.90 23.93
C GLU A 251 10.27 3.05 24.10
#